data_338148577e9ba720dd428c4edb1c43e8
#
_entry.id   338148577e9ba720dd428c4edb1c43e8
#
_cell.length_a   1.000
_cell.length_b   1.000
_cell.length_c   1.000
_cell.angle_alpha   90.00
_cell.angle_beta   90.00
_cell.angle_gamma   90.00
#
_symmetry.space_group_name_H-M   'P 1'
#
loop_
_entity.id
_entity.type
_entity.pdbx_description
1 polymer ?
#
loop_
_entity_poly.entity_id
_entity_poly.type
_entity_poly.pdbx_seq_one_letter_code
_entity_poly.pdbx_strand_id
1 'polypeptide(L)'
;TNEARNTKPVQFLIRGYVGDSQDFYAERLMGKRIYSTQQDLLPIIRQKGIKAMLISPLKHDAFLKNKAFQNMLLDEGVKIYIAQNAEQWTPQSKDGVQLRKVNIEDLLPRDEIEVDMEKVGALLRGKKVLITGSAGSIGSEMVRQIAIYSPAEMMLIDQAETPQHDIRLMMHNKYPHIKAHTIVTSICKEDRMEEIFSTFRPDYVFHAAAYKHVPMMEDNPSESVQNNVWGTKVIADLSVKYGVKKFVMISTDKAVNPTNVMG
;
A
#
# COMPACT_ATOMS: atom_id res chain seq x y z
N THR A 1 -12.91 -16.43 16.21
CA THR A 1 -14.14 -17.24 16.17
C THR A 1 -15.15 -16.85 17.22
N ASN A 2 -14.74 -16.52 18.46
CA ASN A 2 -15.64 -15.97 19.48
C ASN A 2 -16.11 -14.56 19.11
N GLU A 3 -15.24 -13.75 18.54
CA GLU A 3 -15.54 -12.38 18.11
C GLU A 3 -16.50 -12.33 16.93
N ALA A 4 -16.35 -13.21 15.93
CA ALA A 4 -17.31 -13.30 14.82
C ALA A 4 -18.75 -13.68 15.28
N ARG A 5 -18.89 -14.25 16.49
CA ARG A 5 -20.18 -14.56 17.12
C ARG A 5 -20.74 -13.40 17.95
N ASN A 6 -19.86 -12.57 18.52
CA ASN A 6 -20.23 -11.54 19.50
C ASN A 6 -20.41 -10.15 18.90
N THR A 7 -20.08 -9.94 17.60
CA THR A 7 -20.40 -8.70 16.89
C THR A 7 -21.92 -8.51 16.77
N LYS A 8 -22.42 -7.37 17.18
CA LYS A 8 -23.84 -7.00 16.98
C LYS A 8 -23.92 -5.88 15.93
N PRO A 9 -24.65 -6.08 14.81
CA PRO A 9 -25.39 -7.29 14.42
C PRO A 9 -24.46 -8.44 14.03
N VAL A 10 -24.89 -9.71 14.22
CA VAL A 10 -24.12 -10.92 13.87
C VAL A 10 -23.81 -10.89 12.37
N GLN A 11 -22.56 -10.63 12.01
CA GLN A 11 -22.15 -10.52 10.61
C GLN A 11 -21.95 -11.88 9.94
N PHE A 12 -21.61 -12.92 10.71
CA PHE A 12 -21.28 -14.26 10.19
C PHE A 12 -21.92 -15.37 11.01
N LEU A 13 -22.55 -16.33 10.31
CA LEU A 13 -23.02 -17.59 10.88
C LEU A 13 -22.01 -18.70 10.57
N ILE A 14 -21.28 -19.17 11.57
CA ILE A 14 -20.27 -20.22 11.41
C ILE A 14 -20.95 -21.56 11.12
N ARG A 15 -20.64 -22.16 9.96
CA ARG A 15 -21.16 -23.45 9.50
C ARG A 15 -20.20 -24.61 9.71
N GLY A 16 -18.90 -24.35 9.84
CA GLY A 16 -17.86 -25.36 10.07
C GLY A 16 -16.47 -24.72 10.15
N TYR A 17 -15.48 -25.56 10.34
CA TYR A 17 -14.06 -25.19 10.36
C TYR A 17 -13.31 -26.02 9.34
N VAL A 18 -12.21 -25.49 8.82
CA VAL A 18 -11.30 -26.18 7.90
C VAL A 18 -9.89 -26.09 8.45
N GLY A 19 -9.13 -27.15 8.39
CA GLY A 19 -7.76 -27.17 8.84
C GLY A 19 -7.01 -28.46 8.45
N ASP A 20 -5.71 -28.52 8.76
CA ASP A 20 -4.85 -29.66 8.47
C ASP A 20 -4.99 -30.74 9.53
N SER A 21 -4.66 -31.98 9.19
CA SER A 21 -4.77 -33.13 10.09
C SER A 21 -3.95 -33.00 11.39
N GLN A 22 -2.94 -32.15 11.40
CA GLN A 22 -2.10 -31.87 12.58
C GLN A 22 -2.75 -30.89 13.56
N ASP A 23 -3.82 -30.18 13.15
CA ASP A 23 -4.48 -29.14 13.95
C ASP A 23 -5.60 -29.72 14.86
N PHE A 24 -5.89 -31.03 14.79
CA PHE A 24 -7.11 -31.53 15.38
C PHE A 24 -6.92 -32.69 16.36
N TYR A 25 -7.34 -32.43 17.59
CA TYR A 25 -7.61 -33.48 18.61
C TYR A 25 -9.09 -33.86 18.69
N ALA A 26 -9.98 -33.24 17.90
CA ALA A 26 -11.41 -33.46 17.95
C ALA A 26 -12.08 -33.27 16.58
N GLU A 27 -13.15 -34.05 16.30
CA GLU A 27 -13.95 -33.92 15.07
C GLU A 27 -14.79 -32.61 15.01
N ARG A 28 -15.00 -31.98 16.15
CA ARG A 28 -15.84 -30.78 16.27
C ARG A 28 -15.18 -29.70 17.14
N LEU A 29 -15.33 -28.49 16.70
CA LEU A 29 -14.94 -27.29 17.45
C LEU A 29 -16.20 -26.44 17.68
N MET A 30 -16.48 -26.06 18.93
CA MET A 30 -17.67 -25.28 19.30
C MET A 30 -18.99 -25.86 18.72
N GLY A 31 -19.11 -27.18 18.72
CA GLY A 31 -20.29 -27.90 18.19
C GLY A 31 -20.38 -27.95 16.66
N LYS A 32 -19.43 -27.40 15.90
CA LYS A 32 -19.39 -27.47 14.44
C LYS A 32 -18.30 -28.42 13.97
N ARG A 33 -18.59 -29.14 12.87
CA ARG A 33 -17.66 -30.11 12.30
C ARG A 33 -16.42 -29.40 11.75
N ILE A 34 -15.28 -30.07 11.88
CA ILE A 34 -14.02 -29.71 11.29
C ILE A 34 -13.81 -30.58 10.04
N TYR A 35 -13.36 -29.94 8.96
CA TYR A 35 -13.10 -30.56 7.66
C TYR A 35 -11.62 -30.46 7.37
N SER A 36 -11.03 -31.52 6.78
CA SER A 36 -9.63 -31.48 6.37
C SER A 36 -9.43 -30.68 5.09
N THR A 37 -8.32 -29.94 5.00
CA THR A 37 -7.88 -29.31 3.73
C THR A 37 -7.54 -30.32 2.65
N GLN A 38 -7.29 -31.57 3.01
CA GLN A 38 -6.94 -32.65 2.06
C GLN A 38 -8.16 -33.34 1.42
N GLN A 39 -9.36 -33.10 1.96
CA GLN A 39 -10.59 -33.66 1.37
C GLN A 39 -11.18 -32.69 0.33
N ASP A 40 -12.01 -33.24 -0.57
CA ASP A 40 -12.81 -32.40 -1.47
C ASP A 40 -13.82 -31.57 -0.68
N LEU A 41 -13.61 -30.28 -0.60
CA LEU A 41 -14.46 -29.34 0.12
C LEU A 41 -15.61 -28.79 -0.74
N LEU A 42 -15.55 -28.96 -2.05
CA LEU A 42 -16.53 -28.41 -2.99
C LEU A 42 -17.98 -28.88 -2.71
N PRO A 43 -18.25 -30.18 -2.50
CA PRO A 43 -19.59 -30.63 -2.17
C PRO A 43 -20.11 -30.05 -0.85
N ILE A 44 -19.22 -29.87 0.12
CA ILE A 44 -19.57 -29.33 1.45
C ILE A 44 -19.93 -27.86 1.36
N ILE A 45 -19.15 -27.08 0.57
CA ILE A 45 -19.39 -25.65 0.31
C ILE A 45 -20.78 -25.46 -0.31
N ARG A 46 -21.11 -26.26 -1.33
CA ARG A 46 -22.40 -26.21 -2.02
C ARG A 46 -23.55 -26.65 -1.11
N GLN A 47 -23.43 -27.80 -0.46
CA GLN A 47 -24.48 -28.36 0.41
C GLN A 47 -24.81 -27.44 1.59
N LYS A 48 -23.81 -26.78 2.17
CA LYS A 48 -23.99 -25.89 3.32
C LYS A 48 -24.27 -24.45 2.94
N GLY A 49 -24.25 -24.12 1.66
CA GLY A 49 -24.45 -22.75 1.14
C GLY A 49 -23.43 -21.77 1.70
N ILE A 50 -22.15 -22.14 1.70
CA ILE A 50 -21.08 -21.29 2.23
C ILE A 50 -20.91 -20.06 1.33
N LYS A 51 -21.02 -18.87 1.92
CA LYS A 51 -20.89 -17.59 1.22
C LYS A 51 -19.59 -16.83 1.55
N ALA A 52 -18.92 -17.26 2.63
CA ALA A 52 -17.69 -16.61 3.07
C ALA A 52 -16.75 -17.61 3.75
N MET A 53 -15.46 -17.41 3.57
CA MET A 53 -14.39 -18.11 4.28
C MET A 53 -13.53 -17.10 5.03
N LEU A 54 -13.29 -17.37 6.31
CA LEU A 54 -12.42 -16.57 7.16
C LEU A 54 -11.11 -17.31 7.36
N ILE A 55 -10.02 -16.68 6.93
CA ILE A 55 -8.66 -17.23 7.06
C ILE A 55 -8.03 -16.71 8.34
N SER A 56 -7.53 -17.65 9.17
CA SER A 56 -6.75 -17.30 10.36
C SER A 56 -5.42 -16.67 9.97
N PRO A 57 -4.91 -15.67 10.73
CA PRO A 57 -3.57 -15.11 10.50
C PRO A 57 -2.47 -16.18 10.47
N LEU A 58 -2.57 -17.18 11.34
CA LEU A 58 -1.61 -18.30 11.40
C LEU A 58 -1.59 -19.20 10.16
N LYS A 59 -2.64 -19.17 9.34
CA LYS A 59 -2.76 -19.99 8.12
C LYS A 59 -2.74 -19.14 6.84
N HIS A 60 -2.46 -17.85 6.96
CA HIS A 60 -2.46 -16.91 5.86
C HIS A 60 -1.46 -17.32 4.75
N ASP A 61 -0.20 -17.57 5.12
CA ASP A 61 0.84 -17.94 4.16
C ASP A 61 0.59 -19.30 3.50
N ALA A 62 0.10 -20.28 4.28
CA ALA A 62 -0.28 -21.57 3.74
C ALA A 62 -1.45 -21.45 2.76
N PHE A 63 -2.42 -20.59 3.05
CA PHE A 63 -3.54 -20.30 2.17
C PHE A 63 -3.07 -19.62 0.87
N LEU A 64 -2.18 -18.64 0.94
CA LEU A 64 -1.63 -17.95 -0.25
C LEU A 64 -0.86 -18.89 -1.18
N LYS A 65 -0.20 -19.92 -0.63
CA LYS A 65 0.50 -20.94 -1.43
C LYS A 65 -0.44 -21.94 -2.10
N ASN A 66 -1.68 -22.13 -1.61
CA ASN A 66 -2.63 -23.10 -2.15
C ASN A 66 -3.57 -22.49 -3.20
N LYS A 67 -3.04 -22.27 -4.41
CA LYS A 67 -3.79 -21.69 -5.54
C LYS A 67 -5.01 -22.48 -5.96
N ALA A 68 -4.93 -23.82 -5.92
CA ALA A 68 -6.05 -24.67 -6.29
C ALA A 68 -7.25 -24.44 -5.38
N PHE A 69 -7.01 -24.30 -4.08
CA PHE A 69 -8.06 -24.03 -3.10
C PHE A 69 -8.63 -22.61 -3.25
N GLN A 70 -7.78 -21.62 -3.53
CA GLN A 70 -8.21 -20.24 -3.79
C GLN A 70 -9.13 -20.18 -5.02
N ASN A 71 -8.71 -20.76 -6.14
CA ASN A 71 -9.50 -20.78 -7.37
C ASN A 71 -10.85 -21.46 -7.16
N MET A 72 -10.89 -22.60 -6.47
CA MET A 72 -12.12 -23.31 -6.13
C MET A 72 -13.09 -22.43 -5.34
N LEU A 73 -12.60 -21.65 -4.37
CA LEU A 73 -13.44 -20.72 -3.60
C LEU A 73 -13.96 -19.56 -4.46
N LEU A 74 -13.13 -19.02 -5.35
CA LEU A 74 -13.50 -17.93 -6.25
C LEU A 74 -14.54 -18.38 -7.28
N ASP A 75 -14.36 -19.56 -7.88
CA ASP A 75 -15.28 -20.14 -8.85
C ASP A 75 -16.67 -20.39 -8.24
N GLU A 76 -16.74 -20.74 -6.95
CA GLU A 76 -18.00 -20.90 -6.20
C GLU A 76 -18.53 -19.56 -5.63
N GLY A 77 -17.91 -18.44 -5.93
CA GLY A 77 -18.34 -17.12 -5.47
C GLY A 77 -18.23 -16.92 -3.95
N VAL A 78 -17.36 -17.69 -3.27
CA VAL A 78 -17.13 -17.59 -1.83
C VAL A 78 -16.25 -16.37 -1.52
N LYS A 79 -16.76 -15.44 -0.74
CA LYS A 79 -15.98 -14.26 -0.31
C LYS A 79 -14.92 -14.67 0.71
N ILE A 80 -13.68 -14.24 0.48
CA ILE A 80 -12.56 -14.54 1.36
C ILE A 80 -12.29 -13.33 2.27
N TYR A 81 -12.13 -13.60 3.56
CA TYR A 81 -11.78 -12.61 4.58
C TYR A 81 -10.53 -13.07 5.34
N ILE A 82 -9.61 -12.15 5.59
CA ILE A 82 -8.43 -12.39 6.43
C ILE A 82 -8.60 -11.63 7.73
N ALA A 83 -8.40 -12.30 8.85
CA ALA A 83 -8.29 -11.65 10.14
C ALA A 83 -6.89 -11.02 10.27
N GLN A 84 -6.81 -9.73 10.62
CA GLN A 84 -5.52 -9.08 10.86
C GLN A 84 -4.91 -9.58 12.16
N ASN A 85 -3.56 -9.64 12.21
CA ASN A 85 -2.83 -10.05 13.42
C ASN A 85 -3.14 -9.11 14.59
N ALA A 86 -3.45 -9.71 15.74
CA ALA A 86 -3.65 -9.01 17.00
C ALA A 86 -2.32 -8.64 17.71
N GLU A 87 -1.25 -8.33 16.97
CA GLU A 87 0.07 -8.02 17.56
C GLU A 87 0.14 -6.70 18.35
N GLN A 88 -0.95 -5.94 18.40
CA GLN A 88 -1.07 -4.73 19.22
C GLN A 88 -2.36 -4.70 20.05
N TRP A 89 -2.69 -5.83 20.69
CA TRP A 89 -3.77 -5.80 21.65
C TRP A 89 -3.28 -5.12 22.96
N THR A 90 -3.70 -3.87 23.16
CA THR A 90 -3.63 -3.21 24.46
C THR A 90 -5.00 -3.28 25.12
N PRO A 91 -5.10 -3.42 26.47
CA PRO A 91 -6.37 -3.48 27.20
C PRO A 91 -7.32 -2.29 26.94
N GLN A 92 -6.87 -1.27 26.24
CA GLN A 92 -7.62 -0.06 25.92
C GLN A 92 -8.12 0.01 24.48
N SER A 93 -7.74 -0.92 23.59
CA SER A 93 -8.27 -0.96 22.23
C SER A 93 -9.71 -1.48 22.26
N LYS A 94 -10.69 -0.58 22.09
CA LYS A 94 -12.13 -0.90 21.97
C LYS A 94 -12.52 -1.46 20.62
N ASP A 95 -11.60 -1.56 19.68
CA ASP A 95 -11.86 -2.02 18.32
C ASP A 95 -11.59 -3.52 18.24
N GLY A 96 -12.65 -4.29 18.00
CA GLY A 96 -12.58 -5.75 17.72
C GLY A 96 -11.74 -6.04 16.47
N VAL A 97 -11.38 -7.32 16.25
CA VAL A 97 -10.61 -7.77 15.09
C VAL A 97 -11.23 -7.23 13.80
N GLN A 98 -10.49 -6.37 13.10
CA GLN A 98 -10.91 -5.87 11.81
C GLN A 98 -10.77 -6.98 10.76
N LEU A 99 -11.90 -7.38 10.19
CA LEU A 99 -11.94 -8.32 9.07
C LEU A 99 -11.77 -7.56 7.77
N ARG A 100 -10.65 -7.79 7.07
CA ARG A 100 -10.44 -7.25 5.73
C ARG A 100 -10.97 -8.25 4.69
N LYS A 101 -11.83 -7.77 3.79
CA LYS A 101 -12.20 -8.51 2.59
C LYS A 101 -10.96 -8.59 1.68
N VAL A 102 -10.61 -9.79 1.26
CA VAL A 102 -9.52 -10.01 0.30
C VAL A 102 -10.06 -9.78 -1.10
N ASN A 103 -9.41 -8.91 -1.85
CA ASN A 103 -9.64 -8.77 -3.29
C ASN A 103 -8.81 -9.83 -4.05
N ILE A 104 -9.19 -10.11 -5.29
CA ILE A 104 -8.48 -11.09 -6.15
C ILE A 104 -7.01 -10.70 -6.32
N GLU A 105 -6.71 -9.41 -6.37
CA GLU A 105 -5.37 -8.86 -6.49
C GLU A 105 -4.48 -9.19 -5.27
N ASP A 106 -5.07 -9.32 -4.08
CA ASP A 106 -4.35 -9.71 -2.85
C ASP A 106 -3.94 -11.19 -2.85
N LEU A 107 -4.55 -12.02 -3.72
CA LEU A 107 -4.27 -13.45 -3.88
C LEU A 107 -3.22 -13.74 -4.95
N LEU A 108 -2.83 -12.74 -5.74
CA LEU A 108 -1.75 -12.89 -6.71
C LEU A 108 -0.42 -12.99 -5.96
N PRO A 109 0.34 -14.08 -6.15
CA PRO A 109 1.66 -14.18 -5.55
C PRO A 109 2.54 -13.10 -6.18
N ARG A 110 2.97 -12.16 -5.35
CA ARG A 110 4.08 -11.28 -5.70
C ARG A 110 5.30 -11.92 -5.10
N ASP A 111 6.25 -12.28 -5.94
CA ASP A 111 7.58 -12.64 -5.45
C ASP A 111 8.12 -11.44 -4.67
N GLU A 112 8.59 -11.66 -3.45
CA GLU A 112 9.26 -10.60 -2.68
C GLU A 112 10.49 -10.17 -3.46
N ILE A 113 10.52 -8.89 -3.83
CA ILE A 113 11.70 -8.31 -4.47
C ILE A 113 12.73 -8.09 -3.37
N GLU A 114 13.78 -8.91 -3.37
CA GLU A 114 14.94 -8.67 -2.52
C GLU A 114 15.71 -7.44 -3.02
N VAL A 115 15.60 -6.35 -2.27
CA VAL A 115 16.32 -5.11 -2.59
C VAL A 115 17.69 -5.15 -1.93
N ASP A 116 18.74 -4.99 -2.73
CA ASP A 116 20.10 -4.82 -2.22
C ASP A 116 20.22 -3.44 -1.54
N MET A 117 19.97 -3.44 -0.24
CA MET A 117 19.93 -2.23 0.59
C MET A 117 21.30 -1.52 0.65
N GLU A 118 22.41 -2.24 0.50
CA GLU A 118 23.75 -1.64 0.48
C GLU A 118 23.99 -0.85 -0.81
N LYS A 119 23.60 -1.40 -1.96
CA LYS A 119 23.70 -0.70 -3.24
C LYS A 119 22.82 0.54 -3.28
N VAL A 120 21.58 0.45 -2.78
CA VAL A 120 20.69 1.62 -2.66
C VAL A 120 21.30 2.68 -1.74
N GLY A 121 21.83 2.27 -0.59
CA GLY A 121 22.51 3.16 0.35
C GLY A 121 23.73 3.87 -0.26
N ALA A 122 24.54 3.15 -1.02
CA ALA A 122 25.70 3.73 -1.70
C ALA A 122 25.30 4.78 -2.74
N LEU A 123 24.15 4.62 -3.39
CA LEU A 123 23.63 5.61 -4.36
C LEU A 123 23.12 6.88 -3.66
N LEU A 124 22.49 6.78 -2.50
CA LEU A 124 21.77 7.89 -1.85
C LEU A 124 22.60 8.66 -0.82
N ARG A 125 23.60 8.01 -0.22
CA ARG A 125 24.43 8.63 0.82
C ARG A 125 25.15 9.88 0.31
N GLY A 126 24.99 10.98 1.05
CA GLY A 126 25.63 12.25 0.73
C GLY A 126 25.10 12.93 -0.54
N LYS A 127 23.94 12.53 -1.07
CA LYS A 127 23.31 13.09 -2.26
C LYS A 127 22.24 14.11 -1.91
N LYS A 128 21.94 15.00 -2.84
CA LYS A 128 20.80 15.91 -2.78
C LYS A 128 19.60 15.23 -3.44
N VAL A 129 18.57 14.98 -2.67
CA VAL A 129 17.38 14.26 -3.13
C VAL A 129 16.15 15.16 -3.10
N LEU A 130 15.44 15.24 -4.22
CA LEU A 130 14.16 15.95 -4.32
C LEU A 130 13.03 14.93 -4.42
N ILE A 131 11.97 15.11 -3.61
CA ILE A 131 10.77 14.24 -3.60
C ILE A 131 9.55 15.12 -3.79
N THR A 132 8.77 14.88 -4.83
CA THR A 132 7.46 15.51 -5.05
C THR A 132 6.33 14.59 -4.58
N GLY A 133 5.23 15.17 -4.09
CA GLY A 133 4.18 14.39 -3.44
C GLY A 133 4.62 13.81 -2.09
N SER A 134 5.55 14.51 -1.43
CA SER A 134 6.24 14.04 -0.22
C SER A 134 5.32 13.79 0.98
N ALA A 135 4.14 14.39 1.01
CA ALA A 135 3.15 14.22 2.06
C ALA A 135 2.08 13.18 1.75
N GLY A 136 2.03 12.66 0.52
CA GLY A 136 1.17 11.56 0.12
C GLY A 136 1.60 10.22 0.74
N SER A 137 0.74 9.20 0.62
CA SER A 137 1.00 7.85 1.19
C SER A 137 2.31 7.25 0.68
N ILE A 138 2.55 7.31 -0.65
CA ILE A 138 3.79 6.80 -1.27
C ILE A 138 4.97 7.73 -0.96
N GLY A 139 4.80 9.03 -1.21
CA GLY A 139 5.89 10.00 -1.01
C GLY A 139 6.39 10.06 0.42
N SER A 140 5.52 10.01 1.42
CA SER A 140 5.92 10.00 2.83
C SER A 140 6.71 8.76 3.22
N GLU A 141 6.38 7.60 2.65
CA GLU A 141 7.16 6.39 2.85
C GLU A 141 8.52 6.47 2.14
N MET A 142 8.58 7.01 0.93
CA MET A 142 9.84 7.28 0.25
C MET A 142 10.75 8.23 1.06
N VAL A 143 10.16 9.28 1.68
CA VAL A 143 10.92 10.17 2.58
C VAL A 143 11.56 9.38 3.72
N ARG A 144 10.79 8.49 4.39
CA ARG A 144 11.30 7.67 5.50
C ARG A 144 12.40 6.73 5.04
N GLN A 145 12.18 6.01 3.95
CA GLN A 145 13.15 5.03 3.43
C GLN A 145 14.44 5.68 2.94
N ILE A 146 14.36 6.83 2.26
CA ILE A 146 15.53 7.55 1.77
C ILE A 146 16.31 8.17 2.93
N ALA A 147 15.63 8.68 3.96
CA ALA A 147 16.28 9.29 5.12
C ALA A 147 17.20 8.32 5.88
N ILE A 148 16.90 7.01 5.90
CA ILE A 148 17.73 5.97 6.53
C ILE A 148 19.15 5.98 5.94
N TYR A 149 19.32 6.33 4.67
CA TYR A 149 20.61 6.33 3.98
C TYR A 149 21.42 7.61 4.13
N SER A 150 20.95 8.56 4.95
CA SER A 150 21.65 9.81 5.24
C SER A 150 22.07 10.61 3.97
N PRO A 151 21.11 11.04 3.14
CA PRO A 151 21.38 11.99 2.07
C PRO A 151 21.91 13.29 2.66
N ALA A 152 22.67 14.06 1.88
CA ALA A 152 23.21 15.35 2.33
C ALA A 152 22.11 16.38 2.60
N GLU A 153 21.16 16.48 1.65
CA GLU A 153 20.01 17.37 1.76
C GLU A 153 18.79 16.73 1.11
N MET A 154 17.62 17.02 1.65
CA MET A 154 16.33 16.62 1.06
C MET A 154 15.45 17.81 0.77
N MET A 155 14.91 17.88 -0.44
CA MET A 155 13.89 18.86 -0.86
C MET A 155 12.55 18.12 -0.99
N LEU A 156 11.61 18.43 -0.11
CA LEU A 156 10.32 17.74 0.04
C LEU A 156 9.21 18.70 -0.41
N ILE A 157 8.51 18.35 -1.48
CA ILE A 157 7.52 19.22 -2.14
C ILE A 157 6.16 18.54 -2.12
N ASP A 158 5.17 19.25 -1.61
CA ASP A 158 3.76 18.87 -1.69
C ASP A 158 2.87 20.11 -1.74
N GLN A 159 1.67 20.01 -2.29
CA GLN A 159 0.70 21.10 -2.30
C GLN A 159 -0.19 21.11 -1.05
N ALA A 160 -0.27 19.99 -0.33
CA ALA A 160 -1.09 19.81 0.86
C ALA A 160 -0.32 20.28 2.11
N GLU A 161 -0.68 21.45 2.64
CA GLU A 161 0.04 22.11 3.75
C GLU A 161 0.05 21.26 5.01
N THR A 162 -1.11 20.81 5.49
CA THR A 162 -1.23 20.09 6.76
C THR A 162 -0.42 18.80 6.79
N PRO A 163 -0.55 17.85 5.85
CA PRO A 163 0.30 16.66 5.85
C PRO A 163 1.78 16.97 5.57
N GLN A 164 2.09 18.07 4.88
CA GLN A 164 3.47 18.51 4.70
C GLN A 164 4.10 19.01 6.00
N HIS A 165 3.31 19.61 6.88
CA HIS A 165 3.75 19.97 8.22
C HIS A 165 4.12 18.73 9.06
N ASP A 166 3.34 17.66 8.96
CA ASP A 166 3.66 16.39 9.63
C ASP A 166 4.99 15.79 9.15
N ILE A 167 5.27 15.87 7.84
CA ILE A 167 6.56 15.47 7.28
C ILE A 167 7.70 16.32 7.87
N ARG A 168 7.51 17.63 7.99
CA ARG A 168 8.50 18.52 8.62
C ARG A 168 8.80 18.13 10.06
N LEU A 169 7.76 17.87 10.86
CA LEU A 169 7.92 17.43 12.24
C LEU A 169 8.62 16.07 12.32
N MET A 170 8.25 15.15 11.46
CA MET A 170 8.88 13.83 11.39
C MET A 170 10.38 13.93 11.07
N MET A 171 10.76 14.74 10.08
CA MET A 171 12.16 14.96 9.73
C MET A 171 12.94 15.61 10.87
N HIS A 172 12.37 16.64 11.49
CA HIS A 172 12.99 17.30 12.63
C HIS A 172 13.24 16.37 13.82
N ASN A 173 12.26 15.52 14.14
CA ASN A 173 12.31 14.67 15.32
C ASN A 173 13.12 13.38 15.12
N LYS A 174 13.01 12.75 13.95
CA LYS A 174 13.64 11.44 13.69
C LYS A 174 14.97 11.53 12.96
N TYR A 175 15.17 12.56 12.14
CA TYR A 175 16.35 12.70 11.29
C TYR A 175 16.95 14.12 11.37
N PRO A 176 17.27 14.63 12.59
CA PRO A 176 17.73 16.00 12.81
C PRO A 176 19.08 16.29 12.14
N HIS A 177 19.84 15.25 11.80
CA HIS A 177 21.13 15.35 11.11
C HIS A 177 20.99 15.59 9.60
N ILE A 178 19.79 15.42 9.02
CA ILE A 178 19.54 15.65 7.60
C ILE A 178 18.95 17.04 7.42
N LYS A 179 19.55 17.84 6.56
CA LYS A 179 19.01 19.13 6.17
C LYS A 179 17.83 18.94 5.23
N ALA A 180 16.62 18.98 5.77
CA ALA A 180 15.37 18.81 5.03
C ALA A 180 14.65 20.14 4.83
N HIS A 181 14.34 20.44 3.57
CA HIS A 181 13.54 21.61 3.16
C HIS A 181 12.13 21.13 2.79
N THR A 182 11.12 21.60 3.49
CA THR A 182 9.71 21.29 3.19
C THR A 182 9.06 22.50 2.54
N ILE A 183 8.60 22.31 1.31
CA ILE A 183 8.00 23.38 0.48
C ILE A 183 6.55 23.02 0.18
N VAL A 184 5.64 23.98 0.41
CA VAL A 184 4.23 23.87 0.04
C VAL A 184 4.02 24.56 -1.29
N THR A 185 3.86 23.80 -2.36
CA THR A 185 3.60 24.32 -3.69
C THR A 185 3.12 23.23 -4.64
N SER A 186 2.43 23.62 -5.71
CA SER A 186 2.05 22.73 -6.81
C SER A 186 3.23 22.55 -7.78
N ILE A 187 3.41 21.33 -8.25
CA ILE A 187 4.39 20.99 -9.31
C ILE A 187 4.07 21.62 -10.67
N CYS A 188 2.84 22.13 -10.85
CA CYS A 188 2.41 22.82 -12.07
C CYS A 188 2.90 24.27 -12.15
N LYS A 189 3.44 24.82 -11.05
CA LYS A 189 4.01 26.19 -11.02
C LYS A 189 5.44 26.15 -11.55
N GLU A 190 5.58 26.27 -12.86
CA GLU A 190 6.87 26.12 -13.56
C GLU A 190 7.94 27.05 -13.02
N ASP A 191 7.66 28.36 -12.88
CA ASP A 191 8.63 29.34 -12.35
C ASP A 191 9.12 28.96 -10.94
N ARG A 192 8.22 28.47 -10.10
CA ARG A 192 8.58 28.06 -8.74
C ARG A 192 9.41 26.80 -8.73
N MET A 193 9.09 25.84 -9.60
CA MET A 193 9.88 24.62 -9.77
C MET A 193 11.26 24.94 -10.34
N GLU A 194 11.34 25.84 -11.33
CA GLU A 194 12.59 26.34 -11.90
C GLU A 194 13.50 26.96 -10.81
N GLU A 195 12.95 27.84 -9.96
CA GLU A 195 13.68 28.45 -8.84
C GLU A 195 14.23 27.37 -7.88
N ILE A 196 13.41 26.37 -7.53
CA ILE A 196 13.81 25.27 -6.65
C ILE A 196 14.93 24.45 -7.29
N PHE A 197 14.79 24.04 -8.54
CA PHE A 197 15.80 23.23 -9.23
C PHE A 197 17.11 23.98 -9.43
N SER A 198 17.04 25.27 -9.81
CA SER A 198 18.21 26.11 -10.02
C SER A 198 19.03 26.29 -8.74
N THR A 199 18.36 26.45 -7.60
CA THR A 199 18.99 26.68 -6.30
C THR A 199 19.44 25.39 -5.64
N PHE A 200 18.57 24.40 -5.61
CA PHE A 200 18.82 23.13 -4.88
C PHE A 200 19.75 22.20 -5.65
N ARG A 201 19.63 22.12 -7.00
CA ARG A 201 20.44 21.23 -7.85
C ARG A 201 20.39 19.77 -7.37
N PRO A 202 19.25 19.08 -7.49
CA PRO A 202 19.13 17.71 -7.02
C PRO A 202 19.99 16.72 -7.81
N ASP A 203 20.65 15.79 -7.11
CA ASP A 203 21.28 14.63 -7.77
C ASP A 203 20.23 13.60 -8.24
N TYR A 204 19.20 13.39 -7.41
CA TYR A 204 18.12 12.43 -7.67
C TYR A 204 16.76 13.08 -7.44
N VAL A 205 15.80 12.73 -8.29
CA VAL A 205 14.40 13.15 -8.18
C VAL A 205 13.52 11.92 -8.10
N PHE A 206 12.66 11.90 -7.08
CA PHE A 206 11.59 10.92 -6.93
C PHE A 206 10.26 11.63 -7.05
N HIS A 207 9.50 11.25 -8.07
CA HIS A 207 8.24 11.90 -8.41
C HIS A 207 7.06 11.00 -8.06
N ALA A 208 6.34 11.36 -6.96
CA ALA A 208 5.16 10.67 -6.48
C ALA A 208 3.92 11.59 -6.39
N ALA A 209 4.03 12.81 -6.94
CA ALA A 209 2.94 13.77 -6.97
C ALA A 209 1.96 13.42 -8.09
N ALA A 210 0.81 12.88 -7.74
CA ALA A 210 -0.28 12.61 -8.69
C ALA A 210 -1.64 12.63 -8.00
N TYR A 211 -2.67 13.09 -8.70
CA TYR A 211 -4.05 12.80 -8.33
C TYR A 211 -4.38 11.36 -8.70
N LYS A 212 -5.05 10.62 -7.81
CA LYS A 212 -5.23 9.16 -7.96
C LYS A 212 -6.66 8.64 -7.77
N HIS A 213 -7.57 9.46 -7.31
CA HIS A 213 -8.95 9.05 -7.03
C HIS A 213 -9.80 9.16 -8.30
N VAL A 214 -10.07 8.01 -8.94
CA VAL A 214 -10.77 7.93 -10.22
C VAL A 214 -12.10 8.71 -10.22
N PRO A 215 -13.05 8.52 -9.29
CA PRO A 215 -14.32 9.26 -9.32
C PRO A 215 -14.12 10.78 -9.31
N MET A 216 -13.19 11.27 -8.48
CA MET A 216 -12.90 12.70 -8.40
C MET A 216 -12.30 13.24 -9.70
N MET A 217 -11.48 12.46 -10.39
CA MET A 217 -10.83 12.89 -11.62
C MET A 217 -11.73 12.74 -12.84
N GLU A 218 -12.67 11.80 -12.84
CA GLU A 218 -13.75 11.77 -13.84
C GLU A 218 -14.63 13.03 -13.79
N ASP A 219 -14.91 13.54 -12.57
CA ASP A 219 -15.64 14.80 -12.39
C ASP A 219 -14.77 16.04 -12.66
N ASN A 220 -13.43 15.92 -12.61
CA ASN A 220 -12.46 17.01 -12.77
C ASN A 220 -11.30 16.64 -13.71
N PRO A 221 -11.56 16.30 -14.97
CA PRO A 221 -10.54 15.76 -15.88
C PRO A 221 -9.41 16.77 -16.19
N SER A 222 -9.72 18.07 -16.25
CA SER A 222 -8.73 19.13 -16.47
C SER A 222 -7.66 19.14 -15.36
N GLU A 223 -8.06 18.94 -14.11
CA GLU A 223 -7.15 18.89 -12.96
C GLU A 223 -6.22 17.68 -13.05
N SER A 224 -6.75 16.54 -13.51
CA SER A 224 -5.95 15.34 -13.75
C SER A 224 -4.88 15.59 -14.80
N VAL A 225 -5.26 16.16 -15.96
CA VAL A 225 -4.32 16.47 -17.04
C VAL A 225 -3.29 17.51 -16.59
N GLN A 226 -3.74 18.57 -15.93
CA GLN A 226 -2.84 19.62 -15.48
C GLN A 226 -1.82 19.08 -14.47
N ASN A 227 -2.25 18.34 -13.46
CA ASN A 227 -1.35 17.85 -12.43
C ASN A 227 -0.52 16.65 -12.90
N ASN A 228 -1.16 15.63 -13.48
CA ASN A 228 -0.48 14.37 -13.76
C ASN A 228 0.31 14.40 -15.07
N VAL A 229 -0.12 15.17 -16.07
CA VAL A 229 0.60 15.30 -17.35
C VAL A 229 1.51 16.50 -17.33
N TRP A 230 0.95 17.71 -17.18
CA TRP A 230 1.74 18.95 -17.22
C TRP A 230 2.73 19.03 -16.07
N GLY A 231 2.30 18.82 -14.83
CA GLY A 231 3.18 18.84 -13.66
C GLY A 231 4.32 17.85 -13.76
N THR A 232 4.04 16.61 -14.22
CA THR A 232 5.09 15.61 -14.47
C THR A 232 6.06 16.06 -15.55
N LYS A 233 5.56 16.64 -16.64
CA LYS A 233 6.42 17.21 -17.71
C LYS A 233 7.34 18.29 -17.17
N VAL A 234 6.84 19.24 -16.37
CA VAL A 234 7.65 20.30 -15.74
C VAL A 234 8.80 19.69 -14.93
N ILE A 235 8.51 18.72 -14.05
CA ILE A 235 9.55 18.09 -13.21
C ILE A 235 10.55 17.30 -14.06
N ALA A 236 10.10 16.61 -15.10
CA ALA A 236 10.98 15.85 -15.99
C ALA A 236 11.90 16.78 -16.80
N ASP A 237 11.37 17.83 -17.43
CA ASP A 237 12.13 18.79 -18.21
C ASP A 237 13.19 19.53 -17.36
N LEU A 238 12.80 19.93 -16.13
CA LEU A 238 13.74 20.54 -15.19
C LEU A 238 14.81 19.54 -14.73
N SER A 239 14.46 18.26 -14.58
CA SER A 239 15.44 17.23 -14.25
C SER A 239 16.49 17.10 -15.35
N VAL A 240 16.09 17.15 -16.61
CA VAL A 240 17.01 17.15 -17.75
C VAL A 240 17.84 18.44 -17.77
N LYS A 241 17.19 19.60 -17.68
CA LYS A 241 17.83 20.92 -17.72
C LYS A 241 18.91 21.09 -16.66
N TYR A 242 18.67 20.57 -15.46
CA TYR A 242 19.58 20.71 -14.32
C TYR A 242 20.49 19.49 -14.08
N GLY A 243 20.54 18.55 -15.02
CA GLY A 243 21.48 17.44 -15.01
C GLY A 243 21.26 16.43 -13.89
N VAL A 244 20.00 16.18 -13.52
CA VAL A 244 19.62 15.16 -12.53
C VAL A 244 20.13 13.79 -12.99
N LYS A 245 20.84 13.09 -12.13
CA LYS A 245 21.47 11.79 -12.46
C LYS A 245 20.43 10.68 -12.63
N LYS A 246 19.37 10.68 -11.83
CA LYS A 246 18.26 9.75 -11.93
C LYS A 246 16.94 10.44 -11.60
N PHE A 247 15.98 10.26 -12.48
CA PHE A 247 14.58 10.61 -12.28
C PHE A 247 13.78 9.33 -12.16
N VAL A 248 13.09 9.15 -11.03
CA VAL A 248 12.25 7.98 -10.74
C VAL A 248 10.82 8.46 -10.57
N MET A 249 9.94 8.02 -11.46
CA MET A 249 8.51 8.33 -11.41
C MET A 249 7.72 7.12 -10.92
N ILE A 250 6.79 7.34 -10.01
CA ILE A 250 5.85 6.31 -9.58
C ILE A 250 4.72 6.24 -10.60
N SER A 251 4.60 5.09 -11.24
CA SER A 251 3.52 4.77 -12.17
C SER A 251 2.38 4.03 -11.47
N THR A 252 1.33 3.70 -12.21
CA THR A 252 0.13 3.03 -11.72
C THR A 252 -0.33 1.94 -12.68
N ASP A 253 -0.98 0.90 -12.16
CA ASP A 253 -1.71 -0.12 -12.92
C ASP A 253 -2.83 0.45 -13.79
N LYS A 254 -3.39 1.62 -13.40
CA LYS A 254 -4.43 2.32 -14.16
C LYS A 254 -3.97 2.81 -15.54
N ALA A 255 -2.66 2.94 -15.75
CA ALA A 255 -2.08 3.27 -17.04
C ALA A 255 -1.96 2.05 -17.99
N VAL A 256 -2.28 0.84 -17.50
CA VAL A 256 -2.28 -0.39 -18.31
C VAL A 256 -3.70 -0.67 -18.79
N ASN A 257 -3.93 -0.63 -20.11
CA ASN A 257 -5.26 -0.74 -20.72
C ASN A 257 -6.27 0.25 -20.09
N PRO A 258 -6.05 1.56 -20.20
CA PRO A 258 -6.81 2.56 -19.48
C PRO A 258 -8.29 2.55 -19.85
N THR A 259 -9.16 2.64 -18.85
CA THR A 259 -10.62 2.73 -19.00
C THR A 259 -11.20 4.00 -18.39
N ASN A 260 -10.33 4.89 -17.91
CA ASN A 260 -10.71 6.13 -17.22
C ASN A 260 -9.67 7.23 -17.49
N VAL A 261 -10.02 8.47 -17.14
CA VAL A 261 -9.19 9.67 -17.39
C VAL A 261 -7.81 9.62 -16.70
N MET A 262 -7.64 8.78 -15.70
CA MET A 262 -6.37 8.62 -14.96
C MET A 262 -5.33 7.79 -15.71
N GLY A 263 -5.74 6.92 -16.61
CA GLY A 263 -4.91 6.08 -17.46
C GLY A 263 -4.74 6.65 -18.85
#